data_77cd13e17b5b921c4a2ee789e5e05a96
#
_entry.id   77cd13e17b5b921c4a2ee789e5e05a96
#
_cell.length_a   1.000
_cell.length_b   1.000
_cell.length_c   1.000
_cell.angle_alpha   90.00
_cell.angle_beta   90.00
_cell.angle_gamma   90.00
#
_symmetry.space_group_name_H-M   'P 1'
#
loop_
_entity.id
_entity.type
_entity.pdbx_description
1 polymer ?
#
loop_
_entity_poly.entity_id
_entity_poly.type
_entity_poly.pdbx_seq_one_letter_code
_entity_poly.pdbx_strand_id
1 'polypeptide(L)'
;MKKTIILTLLQVVFFCMNAFSQDRQQPYLYLTNYTIPKQSNTIGQIRITTTDIKSVAVGGEHANAFKVSKDHELSVRPDKLKINTATFDVVLNVKTSAGELSKTFRIVKDEFIRNKVIAHRGAWKNTGVPENSVAALKYAVTLGCEGSEFDVHMSADSLPVVNHDPAIQGVSIAKTNASELLTIKLANGELLPTLENYLKAGMEQTKTKLILEIKPSELGKESSIALTRKVVALVEKLYAQAWVDYISFDYDACKEVMRLAPYAKVAYLRGDKTPAELATDHFFGLDYNFNVLEKNPDWIEQAKSKKLTINVWTVNDRLQLEELLKKNVDFITTNEPELLLSIVK
;
A
#
# COMPACT_ATOMS: atom_id res chain seq x y z
N MET A 1 39.83 38.67 -23.29
CA MET A 1 38.86 38.50 -22.23
C MET A 1 37.64 37.78 -22.77
N LYS A 2 37.61 36.47 -22.82
CA LYS A 2 36.44 35.59 -23.13
C LYS A 2 36.86 34.15 -22.85
N LYS A 3 36.86 33.74 -21.58
CA LYS A 3 36.91 32.34 -21.13
C LYS A 3 36.56 32.34 -19.66
N THR A 4 35.28 32.18 -19.30
CA THR A 4 34.84 31.72 -17.98
C THR A 4 33.29 31.81 -17.89
N ILE A 5 32.54 31.04 -18.62
CA ILE A 5 31.11 30.76 -18.37
C ILE A 5 30.72 29.47 -19.11
N ILE A 6 31.35 28.33 -18.86
CA ILE A 6 30.84 27.00 -19.28
C ILE A 6 31.30 25.94 -18.26
N LEU A 7 31.13 26.16 -17.00
CA LEU A 7 31.45 25.13 -16.02
C LEU A 7 30.44 24.98 -14.88
N THR A 8 29.27 25.62 -14.94
CA THR A 8 28.29 25.57 -13.85
C THR A 8 26.97 24.86 -14.21
N LEU A 9 26.80 24.40 -15.44
CA LEU A 9 25.56 23.71 -15.85
C LEU A 9 25.65 22.16 -15.86
N LEU A 10 26.83 21.57 -15.68
CA LEU A 10 27.02 20.11 -15.70
C LEU A 10 26.92 19.42 -14.33
N GLN A 11 26.93 20.17 -13.24
CA GLN A 11 26.83 19.59 -11.89
C GLN A 11 25.41 19.39 -11.37
N VAL A 12 24.40 20.04 -11.93
CA VAL A 12 23.01 19.92 -11.48
C VAL A 12 22.27 18.70 -12.06
N VAL A 13 22.69 18.22 -13.24
CA VAL A 13 22.05 17.06 -13.89
C VAL A 13 22.56 15.72 -13.34
N PHE A 14 23.74 15.68 -12.73
CA PHE A 14 24.30 14.43 -12.15
C PHE A 14 23.77 14.13 -10.74
N PHE A 15 23.12 15.06 -10.06
CA PHE A 15 22.61 14.87 -8.70
C PHE A 15 21.22 14.20 -8.65
N CYS A 16 20.46 14.20 -9.75
CA CYS A 16 19.14 13.57 -9.81
C CYS A 16 19.14 12.09 -10.21
N MET A 17 20.23 11.54 -10.74
CA MET A 17 20.28 10.13 -11.16
C MET A 17 20.87 9.16 -10.12
N ASN A 18 21.51 9.65 -9.07
CA ASN A 18 22.12 8.81 -8.02
C ASN A 18 21.28 8.61 -6.75
N ALA A 19 20.02 9.07 -6.72
CA ALA A 19 19.19 8.99 -5.50
C ALA A 19 18.54 7.60 -5.27
N PHE A 20 18.71 6.62 -6.16
CA PHE A 20 17.97 5.35 -6.10
C PHE A 20 18.82 4.09 -5.87
N SER A 21 20.13 4.19 -5.68
CA SER A 21 21.01 3.02 -5.50
C SER A 21 21.77 2.98 -4.17
N GLN A 22 21.46 3.83 -3.20
CA GLN A 22 22.08 3.73 -1.89
C GLN A 22 21.21 2.90 -0.95
N ASP A 23 21.76 1.82 -0.43
CA ASP A 23 21.37 1.22 0.83
C ASP A 23 20.99 2.34 1.81
N ARG A 24 19.81 2.26 2.47
CA ARG A 24 19.37 3.33 3.39
C ARG A 24 20.38 3.46 4.55
N GLN A 25 21.49 4.12 4.33
CA GLN A 25 22.40 4.59 5.37
C GLN A 25 21.89 5.91 6.00
N GLN A 26 20.98 6.61 5.32
CA GLN A 26 20.41 7.83 5.83
C GLN A 26 19.23 7.57 6.79
N PRO A 27 19.12 8.35 7.87
CA PRO A 27 18.01 8.23 8.82
C PRO A 27 16.65 8.37 8.12
N TYR A 28 15.78 7.37 8.32
CA TYR A 28 14.43 7.37 7.77
C TYR A 28 13.41 7.51 8.89
N LEU A 29 12.68 8.63 8.87
CA LEU A 29 11.64 8.97 9.85
C LEU A 29 10.29 8.41 9.38
N TYR A 30 9.59 7.66 10.26
CA TYR A 30 8.27 7.10 9.99
C TYR A 30 7.39 7.02 11.23
N LEU A 31 6.08 6.85 11.03
CA LEU A 31 5.10 6.52 12.05
C LEU A 31 4.76 5.02 11.98
N THR A 32 4.46 4.41 13.10
CA THR A 32 3.98 3.01 13.11
C THR A 32 2.53 2.86 12.69
N ASN A 33 1.76 3.97 12.63
CA ASN A 33 0.41 4.04 12.14
C ASN A 33 0.09 5.44 11.60
N TYR A 34 -0.78 5.51 10.59
CA TYR A 34 -1.15 6.74 9.88
C TYR A 34 -2.65 7.07 10.03
N THR A 35 -3.36 6.39 10.92
CA THR A 35 -4.78 6.65 11.17
C THR A 35 -5.03 7.07 12.61
N ILE A 36 -6.05 7.91 12.83
CA ILE A 36 -6.58 8.22 14.15
C ILE A 36 -7.56 7.10 14.52
N PRO A 37 -7.25 6.23 15.48
CA PRO A 37 -8.14 5.13 15.85
C PRO A 37 -9.46 5.63 16.44
N LYS A 38 -10.57 4.89 16.19
CA LYS A 38 -11.91 5.27 16.72
C LYS A 38 -11.99 5.26 18.25
N GLN A 39 -11.20 4.40 18.91
CA GLN A 39 -11.28 4.15 20.36
C GLN A 39 -10.06 4.66 21.15
N SER A 40 -9.16 5.40 20.49
CA SER A 40 -7.94 5.90 21.12
C SER A 40 -7.54 7.24 20.51
N ASN A 41 -6.93 8.09 21.35
CA ASN A 41 -6.31 9.32 20.88
C ASN A 41 -4.85 9.09 20.41
N THR A 42 -4.26 7.94 20.72
CA THR A 42 -2.91 7.58 20.30
C THR A 42 -2.94 7.10 18.86
N ILE A 43 -2.13 7.74 18.02
CA ILE A 43 -1.96 7.38 16.60
C ILE A 43 -0.92 6.28 16.48
N GLY A 44 0.30 6.52 17.00
CA GLY A 44 1.38 5.57 16.92
C GLY A 44 2.72 6.15 17.36
N GLN A 45 3.76 5.33 17.28
CA GLN A 45 5.11 5.71 17.65
C GLN A 45 5.81 6.42 16.49
N ILE A 46 6.54 7.49 16.81
CA ILE A 46 7.49 8.12 15.91
C ILE A 46 8.77 7.31 15.99
N ARG A 47 9.22 6.78 14.85
CA ARG A 47 10.41 5.95 14.75
C ARG A 47 11.38 6.51 13.73
N ILE A 48 12.66 6.25 13.94
CA ILE A 48 13.72 6.57 13.01
C ILE A 48 14.68 5.39 12.90
N THR A 49 15.17 5.15 11.68
CA THR A 49 16.24 4.17 11.47
C THR A 49 17.60 4.82 11.74
N THR A 50 18.59 4.02 12.16
CA THR A 50 20.02 4.39 12.19
C THR A 50 20.47 5.48 13.18
N THR A 51 19.56 6.11 13.95
CA THR A 51 19.92 7.13 14.95
C THR A 51 18.87 7.23 16.05
N ASP A 52 19.16 8.01 17.11
CA ASP A 52 18.25 8.24 18.24
C ASP A 52 17.46 9.52 18.06
N ILE A 53 16.22 9.53 18.59
CA ILE A 53 15.40 10.74 18.70
C ILE A 53 15.72 11.43 20.03
N LYS A 54 16.18 12.68 19.98
CA LYS A 54 16.41 13.54 21.17
C LYS A 54 15.18 14.35 21.54
N SER A 55 14.50 14.91 20.54
CA SER A 55 13.25 15.65 20.73
C SER A 55 12.45 15.69 19.44
N VAL A 56 11.13 15.88 19.58
CA VAL A 56 10.20 16.04 18.47
C VAL A 56 9.34 17.28 18.72
N ALA A 57 9.23 18.15 17.72
CA ALA A 57 8.28 19.25 17.69
C ALA A 57 7.26 19.03 16.57
N VAL A 58 5.98 19.33 16.87
CA VAL A 58 4.90 19.28 15.87
C VAL A 58 4.78 20.63 15.21
N GLY A 59 4.75 20.65 13.88
CA GLY A 59 4.56 21.82 13.03
C GLY A 59 3.45 21.62 12.01
N GLY A 60 3.26 22.62 11.14
CA GLY A 60 2.24 22.62 10.10
C GLY A 60 0.90 23.23 10.55
N GLU A 61 -0.04 23.34 9.62
CA GLU A 61 -1.35 23.99 9.84
C GLU A 61 -2.15 23.36 11.00
N HIS A 62 -2.04 22.04 11.16
CA HIS A 62 -2.80 21.28 12.16
C HIS A 62 -2.00 20.99 13.45
N ALA A 63 -0.85 21.65 13.67
CA ALA A 63 0.04 21.35 14.79
C ALA A 63 -0.64 21.36 16.17
N ASN A 64 -1.57 22.29 16.39
CA ASN A 64 -2.29 22.44 17.67
C ASN A 64 -3.23 21.25 17.99
N ALA A 65 -3.63 20.48 16.97
CA ALA A 65 -4.48 19.29 17.14
C ALA A 65 -3.68 18.03 17.51
N PHE A 66 -2.35 18.10 17.53
CA PHE A 66 -1.50 16.96 17.82
C PHE A 66 -0.55 17.24 18.99
N LYS A 67 -0.07 16.18 19.62
CA LYS A 67 0.96 16.24 20.67
C LYS A 67 1.86 15.03 20.58
N VAL A 68 3.08 15.17 21.07
CA VAL A 68 4.05 14.09 21.18
C VAL A 68 4.39 13.87 22.64
N SER A 69 4.39 12.64 23.11
CA SER A 69 4.80 12.25 24.46
C SER A 69 6.33 12.22 24.59
N LYS A 70 6.83 12.06 25.84
CA LYS A 70 8.26 11.84 26.11
C LYS A 70 8.80 10.56 25.45
N ASP A 71 7.93 9.55 25.28
CA ASP A 71 8.26 8.28 24.64
C ASP A 71 8.06 8.31 23.10
N HIS A 72 8.00 9.51 22.52
CA HIS A 72 7.83 9.77 21.08
C HIS A 72 6.53 9.18 20.49
N GLU A 73 5.46 9.14 21.29
CA GLU A 73 4.14 8.75 20.83
C GLU A 73 3.37 9.95 20.28
N LEU A 74 2.90 9.87 19.03
CA LEU A 74 2.03 10.86 18.42
C LEU A 74 0.58 10.59 18.82
N SER A 75 -0.09 11.60 19.35
CA SER A 75 -1.49 11.54 19.77
C SER A 75 -2.26 12.77 19.26
N VAL A 76 -3.58 12.62 19.12
CA VAL A 76 -4.49 13.69 18.75
C VAL A 76 -5.11 14.35 19.99
N ARG A 77 -5.48 15.61 19.85
CA ARG A 77 -6.35 16.36 20.78
C ARG A 77 -7.72 16.49 20.11
N PRO A 78 -8.72 15.65 20.48
CA PRO A 78 -9.99 15.58 19.77
C PRO A 78 -10.75 16.90 19.71
N ASP A 79 -10.66 17.71 20.78
CA ASP A 79 -11.29 19.03 20.88
C ASP A 79 -10.71 20.07 19.89
N LYS A 80 -9.55 19.79 19.30
CA LYS A 80 -8.88 20.65 18.32
C LYS A 80 -9.02 20.16 16.88
N LEU A 81 -9.61 18.95 16.66
CA LEU A 81 -9.85 18.45 15.32
C LEU A 81 -11.03 19.17 14.67
N LYS A 82 -10.86 19.62 13.43
CA LYS A 82 -11.97 20.11 12.61
C LYS A 82 -12.93 18.93 12.30
N ILE A 83 -14.22 19.10 12.59
CA ILE A 83 -15.21 18.01 12.50
C ILE A 83 -15.31 17.44 11.07
N ASN A 84 -15.27 18.28 10.05
CA ASN A 84 -15.48 17.92 8.65
C ASN A 84 -14.18 17.58 7.90
N THR A 85 -13.05 17.45 8.57
CA THR A 85 -11.76 17.13 7.95
C THR A 85 -11.45 15.66 8.17
N ALA A 86 -11.28 14.89 7.09
CA ALA A 86 -10.95 13.46 7.14
C ALA A 86 -9.43 13.23 7.21
N THR A 87 -8.61 14.18 6.73
CA THR A 87 -7.14 14.06 6.64
C THR A 87 -6.44 15.27 7.21
N PHE A 88 -5.29 15.08 7.85
CA PHE A 88 -4.51 16.12 8.49
C PHE A 88 -3.03 15.96 8.10
N ASP A 89 -2.45 16.98 7.48
CA ASP A 89 -1.02 17.01 7.22
C ASP A 89 -0.31 17.62 8.45
N VAL A 90 0.63 16.84 9.01
CA VAL A 90 1.38 17.16 10.24
C VAL A 90 2.85 17.13 9.93
N VAL A 91 3.57 18.17 10.26
CA VAL A 91 5.03 18.23 10.12
C VAL A 91 5.67 17.81 11.44
N LEU A 92 6.54 16.80 11.41
CA LEU A 92 7.36 16.43 12.54
C LEU A 92 8.79 16.92 12.32
N ASN A 93 9.25 17.81 13.22
CA ASN A 93 10.62 18.31 13.26
C ASN A 93 11.35 17.53 14.36
N VAL A 94 12.31 16.69 13.97
CA VAL A 94 12.98 15.74 14.86
C VAL A 94 14.45 16.10 14.98
N LYS A 95 14.91 16.32 16.22
CA LYS A 95 16.33 16.43 16.55
C LYS A 95 16.88 15.06 16.90
N THR A 96 17.98 14.70 16.29
CA THR A 96 18.67 13.42 16.50
C THR A 96 20.13 13.63 16.89
N SER A 97 20.84 12.56 17.20
CA SER A 97 22.31 12.62 17.36
C SER A 97 23.03 12.87 16.03
N ALA A 98 22.41 12.57 14.90
CA ALA A 98 22.97 12.74 13.55
C ALA A 98 22.55 14.07 12.88
N GLY A 99 21.73 14.91 13.53
CA GLY A 99 21.25 16.17 12.97
C GLY A 99 19.73 16.36 13.11
N GLU A 100 19.18 17.32 12.38
CA GLU A 100 17.75 17.63 12.38
C GLU A 100 17.09 17.08 11.11
N LEU A 101 15.86 16.56 11.26
CA LEU A 101 15.01 16.05 10.18
C LEU A 101 13.63 16.70 10.27
N SER A 102 13.06 17.01 9.12
CA SER A 102 11.68 17.48 9.01
C SER A 102 10.95 16.66 7.96
N LYS A 103 9.78 16.11 8.31
CA LYS A 103 8.96 15.33 7.39
C LYS A 103 7.47 15.58 7.64
N THR A 104 6.72 15.72 6.55
CA THR A 104 5.26 15.78 6.58
C THR A 104 4.66 14.38 6.58
N PHE A 105 3.64 14.20 7.40
CA PHE A 105 2.84 12.98 7.52
C PHE A 105 1.38 13.30 7.32
N ARG A 106 0.68 12.53 6.50
CA ARG A 106 -0.77 12.60 6.38
C ARG A 106 -1.40 11.61 7.34
N ILE A 107 -2.16 12.15 8.30
CA ILE A 107 -2.93 11.38 9.28
C ILE A 107 -4.39 11.39 8.86
N VAL A 108 -5.02 10.23 8.86
CA VAL A 108 -6.38 10.01 8.37
C VAL A 108 -7.30 9.58 9.53
N LYS A 109 -8.51 10.10 9.61
CA LYS A 109 -9.52 9.52 10.51
C LYS A 109 -9.81 8.09 10.10
N ASP A 110 -9.76 7.13 11.03
CA ASP A 110 -10.09 5.73 10.72
C ASP A 110 -11.59 5.56 10.52
N GLU A 111 -12.04 5.86 9.34
CA GLU A 111 -13.39 5.59 8.86
C GLU A 111 -13.46 4.37 7.95
N PHE A 112 -12.33 3.65 7.81
CA PHE A 112 -12.27 2.46 6.98
C PHE A 112 -13.28 1.40 7.43
N ILE A 113 -13.96 0.82 6.46
CA ILE A 113 -14.95 -0.24 6.67
C ILE A 113 -14.24 -1.51 7.16
N ARG A 114 -14.94 -2.31 7.95
CA ARG A 114 -14.48 -3.58 8.51
C ARG A 114 -15.57 -4.63 8.30
N ASN A 115 -15.62 -5.20 7.09
CA ASN A 115 -16.62 -6.19 6.71
C ASN A 115 -16.03 -7.42 6.00
N LYS A 116 -14.69 -7.54 6.00
CA LYS A 116 -13.94 -8.67 5.42
C LYS A 116 -13.96 -8.74 3.88
N VAL A 117 -14.68 -7.88 3.18
CA VAL A 117 -14.90 -7.97 1.73
C VAL A 117 -13.81 -7.23 0.97
N ILE A 118 -12.98 -7.95 0.23
CA ILE A 118 -11.99 -7.40 -0.69
C ILE A 118 -12.46 -7.66 -2.13
N ALA A 119 -12.69 -6.58 -2.89
CA ALA A 119 -13.05 -6.67 -4.29
C ALA A 119 -11.80 -6.96 -5.12
N HIS A 120 -11.71 -8.15 -5.74
CA HIS A 120 -10.58 -8.61 -6.56
C HIS A 120 -10.53 -7.82 -7.86
N ARG A 121 -9.43 -7.07 -8.08
CA ARG A 121 -9.23 -6.14 -9.20
C ARG A 121 -10.30 -5.06 -9.32
N GLY A 122 -10.84 -4.62 -8.15
CA GLY A 122 -12.03 -3.80 -8.06
C GLY A 122 -13.33 -4.58 -8.20
N ALA A 123 -14.49 -3.90 -8.12
CA ALA A 123 -15.80 -4.51 -8.31
C ALA A 123 -16.24 -4.37 -9.78
N TRP A 124 -15.70 -5.19 -10.66
CA TRP A 124 -15.85 -5.08 -12.11
C TRP A 124 -16.90 -6.01 -12.71
N LYS A 125 -17.03 -7.24 -12.16
CA LYS A 125 -17.71 -8.35 -12.83
C LYS A 125 -19.18 -8.08 -13.18
N ASN A 126 -19.92 -7.48 -12.26
CA ASN A 126 -21.36 -7.25 -12.41
C ASN A 126 -21.70 -5.86 -12.98
N THR A 127 -20.71 -5.06 -13.34
CA THR A 127 -20.88 -3.69 -13.86
C THR A 127 -20.54 -3.55 -15.33
N GLY A 128 -19.83 -4.53 -15.90
CA GLY A 128 -19.33 -4.45 -17.27
C GLY A 128 -18.15 -3.47 -17.45
N VAL A 129 -17.60 -2.89 -16.36
CA VAL A 129 -16.36 -2.12 -16.42
C VAL A 129 -15.16 -3.07 -16.39
N PRO A 130 -14.01 -2.72 -16.97
CA PRO A 130 -12.81 -3.55 -16.91
C PRO A 130 -12.28 -3.72 -15.49
N GLU A 131 -11.75 -4.91 -15.19
CA GLU A 131 -10.93 -5.12 -13.99
C GLU A 131 -9.74 -4.16 -13.97
N ASN A 132 -9.21 -3.84 -12.80
CA ASN A 132 -8.07 -2.93 -12.65
C ASN A 132 -8.29 -1.51 -13.21
N SER A 133 -9.54 -1.14 -13.56
CA SER A 133 -9.90 0.22 -13.96
C SER A 133 -10.20 1.12 -12.75
N VAL A 134 -10.10 2.43 -12.94
CA VAL A 134 -10.54 3.39 -11.91
C VAL A 134 -12.04 3.28 -11.67
N ALA A 135 -12.84 2.95 -12.68
CA ALA A 135 -14.26 2.70 -12.54
C ALA A 135 -14.55 1.50 -11.61
N ALA A 136 -13.82 0.38 -11.76
CA ALA A 136 -13.97 -0.79 -10.89
C ALA A 136 -13.60 -0.49 -9.42
N LEU A 137 -12.54 0.28 -9.19
CA LEU A 137 -12.18 0.79 -7.88
C LEU A 137 -13.31 1.66 -7.28
N LYS A 138 -13.80 2.64 -8.03
CA LYS A 138 -14.88 3.54 -7.56
C LYS A 138 -16.16 2.79 -7.26
N TYR A 139 -16.44 1.73 -7.99
CA TYR A 139 -17.61 0.90 -7.70
C TYR A 139 -17.41 0.06 -6.43
N ALA A 140 -16.22 -0.51 -6.18
CA ALA A 140 -15.91 -1.17 -4.91
C ALA A 140 -16.09 -0.23 -3.70
N VAL A 141 -15.69 1.04 -3.84
CA VAL A 141 -15.92 2.09 -2.84
C VAL A 141 -17.43 2.34 -2.65
N THR A 142 -18.18 2.44 -3.73
CA THR A 142 -19.65 2.68 -3.70
C THR A 142 -20.39 1.53 -3.03
N LEU A 143 -20.00 0.29 -3.26
CA LEU A 143 -20.53 -0.90 -2.61
C LEU A 143 -20.22 -0.94 -1.11
N GLY A 144 -19.18 -0.25 -0.66
CA GLY A 144 -18.73 -0.29 0.72
C GLY A 144 -17.86 -1.52 1.01
N CYS A 145 -17.04 -1.96 0.08
CA CYS A 145 -16.03 -3.00 0.34
C CYS A 145 -14.98 -2.49 1.34
N GLU A 146 -14.48 -3.38 2.20
CA GLU A 146 -13.37 -3.07 3.10
C GLU A 146 -12.09 -2.73 2.33
N GLY A 147 -11.83 -3.44 1.23
CA GLY A 147 -10.71 -3.19 0.34
C GLY A 147 -11.06 -3.40 -1.13
N SER A 148 -10.26 -2.76 -1.98
CA SER A 148 -10.21 -2.99 -3.43
C SER A 148 -8.78 -3.43 -3.75
N GLU A 149 -8.64 -4.64 -4.22
CA GLU A 149 -7.35 -5.18 -4.65
C GLU A 149 -7.08 -4.78 -6.11
N PHE A 150 -5.81 -4.60 -6.47
CA PHE A 150 -5.36 -4.26 -7.81
C PHE A 150 -3.88 -4.59 -8.03
N ASP A 151 -3.49 -4.79 -9.28
CA ASP A 151 -2.22 -5.34 -9.71
C ASP A 151 -1.31 -4.29 -10.36
N VAL A 152 -0.01 -4.30 -10.04
CA VAL A 152 0.95 -3.32 -10.54
C VAL A 152 2.12 -3.98 -11.26
N HIS A 153 2.35 -3.55 -12.51
CA HIS A 153 3.52 -3.85 -13.32
C HIS A 153 4.34 -2.58 -13.60
N MET A 154 5.50 -2.74 -14.22
CA MET A 154 6.39 -1.62 -14.57
C MET A 154 6.70 -1.62 -16.08
N SER A 155 6.56 -0.45 -16.72
CA SER A 155 6.95 -0.23 -18.12
C SER A 155 8.47 -0.33 -18.32
N ALA A 156 8.91 -0.40 -19.58
CA ALA A 156 10.34 -0.45 -19.93
C ALA A 156 11.14 0.77 -19.41
N ASP A 157 10.51 1.95 -19.37
CA ASP A 157 11.08 3.20 -18.86
C ASP A 157 10.72 3.47 -17.39
N SER A 158 10.37 2.40 -16.65
CA SER A 158 10.20 2.39 -15.20
C SER A 158 9.00 3.17 -14.66
N LEU A 159 7.89 3.26 -15.39
CA LEU A 159 6.61 3.78 -14.88
C LEU A 159 5.74 2.63 -14.35
N PRO A 160 5.28 2.65 -13.09
CA PRO A 160 4.30 1.69 -12.59
C PRO A 160 2.92 1.94 -13.19
N VAL A 161 2.32 0.88 -13.76
CA VAL A 161 0.97 0.86 -14.36
C VAL A 161 0.12 -0.24 -13.75
N VAL A 162 -1.21 -0.09 -13.82
CA VAL A 162 -2.17 -1.01 -13.19
C VAL A 162 -2.76 -1.94 -14.24
N ASN A 163 -2.43 -3.22 -14.14
CA ASN A 163 -2.94 -4.30 -14.98
C ASN A 163 -2.62 -5.66 -14.35
N HIS A 164 -3.46 -6.67 -14.52
CA HIS A 164 -3.19 -8.00 -13.96
C HIS A 164 -2.13 -8.76 -14.74
N ASP A 165 -2.31 -8.88 -16.06
CA ASP A 165 -1.43 -9.68 -16.90
C ASP A 165 -0.13 -8.92 -17.26
N PRO A 166 0.99 -9.59 -17.54
CA PRO A 166 2.23 -8.95 -17.96
C PRO A 166 2.13 -8.28 -19.34
N ALA A 167 1.00 -8.46 -20.03
CA ALA A 167 0.70 -7.82 -21.31
C ALA A 167 -0.75 -7.32 -21.33
N ILE A 168 -1.00 -6.24 -22.07
CA ILE A 168 -2.33 -5.70 -22.33
C ILE A 168 -2.56 -5.60 -23.83
N GLN A 169 -3.67 -6.19 -24.34
CA GLN A 169 -4.00 -6.23 -25.77
C GLN A 169 -2.83 -6.74 -26.66
N GLY A 170 -2.06 -7.70 -26.14
CA GLY A 170 -0.90 -8.26 -26.82
C GLY A 170 0.40 -7.46 -26.70
N VAL A 171 0.38 -6.31 -26.04
CA VAL A 171 1.56 -5.44 -25.80
C VAL A 171 2.18 -5.77 -24.44
N SER A 172 3.45 -6.24 -24.42
CA SER A 172 4.18 -6.54 -23.18
C SER A 172 4.47 -5.24 -22.41
N ILE A 173 4.00 -5.17 -21.15
CA ILE A 173 4.18 -3.97 -20.31
C ILE A 173 5.67 -3.73 -20.03
N ALA A 174 6.39 -4.77 -19.62
CA ALA A 174 7.79 -4.64 -19.21
C ALA A 174 8.76 -4.30 -20.38
N LYS A 175 8.32 -4.48 -21.64
CA LYS A 175 9.13 -4.24 -22.84
C LYS A 175 8.71 -2.99 -23.61
N THR A 176 7.68 -2.26 -23.16
CA THR A 176 7.10 -1.12 -23.85
C THR A 176 7.20 0.13 -22.99
N ASN A 177 7.51 1.27 -23.61
CA ASN A 177 7.61 2.53 -22.91
C ASN A 177 6.23 3.08 -22.51
N ALA A 178 6.19 3.83 -21.43
CA ALA A 178 4.98 4.43 -20.90
C ALA A 178 4.23 5.28 -21.93
N SER A 179 4.95 6.01 -22.79
CA SER A 179 4.33 6.85 -23.83
C SER A 179 3.43 6.07 -24.80
N GLU A 180 3.73 4.80 -25.04
CA GLU A 180 2.90 3.90 -25.86
C GLU A 180 1.82 3.25 -25.02
N LEU A 181 2.16 2.68 -23.85
CA LEU A 181 1.21 2.02 -22.96
C LEU A 181 0.04 2.92 -22.56
N LEU A 182 0.30 4.19 -22.30
CA LEU A 182 -0.70 5.17 -21.88
C LEU A 182 -1.64 5.63 -23.02
N THR A 183 -1.44 5.17 -24.25
CA THR A 183 -2.43 5.35 -25.35
C THR A 183 -3.47 4.24 -25.39
N ILE A 184 -3.23 3.11 -24.68
CA ILE A 184 -4.11 1.94 -24.69
C ILE A 184 -5.40 2.28 -23.94
N LYS A 185 -6.52 2.06 -24.62
CA LYS A 185 -7.86 2.22 -24.04
C LYS A 185 -8.40 0.90 -23.56
N LEU A 186 -8.92 0.89 -22.32
CA LEU A 186 -9.71 -0.18 -21.77
C LEU A 186 -11.08 -0.25 -22.46
N ALA A 187 -11.83 -1.35 -22.26
CA ALA A 187 -13.11 -1.58 -22.91
C ALA A 187 -14.19 -0.50 -22.60
N ASN A 188 -14.08 0.18 -21.47
CA ASN A 188 -14.95 1.29 -21.08
C ASN A 188 -14.47 2.66 -21.58
N GLY A 189 -13.37 2.73 -22.35
CA GLY A 189 -12.77 3.94 -22.89
C GLY A 189 -11.78 4.66 -21.97
N GLU A 190 -11.61 4.22 -20.71
CA GLU A 190 -10.52 4.71 -19.85
C GLU A 190 -9.17 4.35 -20.47
N LEU A 191 -8.16 5.18 -20.22
CA LEU A 191 -6.78 4.83 -20.54
C LEU A 191 -6.22 3.86 -19.48
N LEU A 192 -5.24 3.05 -19.85
CA LEU A 192 -4.49 2.21 -18.90
C LEU A 192 -4.02 3.07 -17.71
N PRO A 193 -4.45 2.77 -16.47
CA PRO A 193 -4.12 3.61 -15.34
C PRO A 193 -2.63 3.53 -14.97
N THR A 194 -2.00 4.67 -14.70
CA THR A 194 -0.77 4.68 -13.93
C THR A 194 -1.08 4.41 -12.46
N LEU A 195 -0.11 3.85 -11.72
CA LEU A 195 -0.24 3.71 -10.27
C LEU A 195 -0.54 5.06 -9.59
N GLU A 196 0.07 6.14 -10.06
CA GLU A 196 -0.16 7.49 -9.51
C GLU A 196 -1.63 7.91 -9.64
N ASN A 197 -2.23 7.72 -10.82
CA ASN A 197 -3.62 8.08 -11.07
C ASN A 197 -4.59 7.19 -10.28
N TYR A 198 -4.28 5.90 -10.20
CA TYR A 198 -5.10 4.93 -9.44
C TYR A 198 -5.10 5.23 -7.94
N LEU A 199 -3.92 5.50 -7.35
CA LEU A 199 -3.81 5.88 -5.94
C LEU A 199 -4.53 7.20 -5.65
N LYS A 200 -4.38 8.22 -6.51
CA LYS A 200 -5.09 9.49 -6.36
C LYS A 200 -6.61 9.29 -6.33
N ALA A 201 -7.15 8.50 -7.26
CA ALA A 201 -8.57 8.17 -7.28
C ALA A 201 -9.02 7.42 -6.01
N GLY A 202 -8.21 6.46 -5.53
CA GLY A 202 -8.51 5.70 -4.30
C GLY A 202 -8.45 6.54 -3.02
N MET A 203 -7.65 7.60 -3.01
CA MET A 203 -7.49 8.52 -1.87
C MET A 203 -8.57 9.63 -1.81
N GLU A 204 -9.48 9.71 -2.80
CA GLU A 204 -10.63 10.62 -2.75
C GLU A 204 -11.62 10.28 -1.62
N GLN A 205 -11.43 9.14 -0.94
CA GLN A 205 -12.28 8.63 0.13
C GLN A 205 -11.44 8.01 1.28
N THR A 206 -12.08 7.72 2.42
CA THR A 206 -11.46 7.11 3.62
C THR A 206 -12.23 5.88 4.11
N LYS A 207 -12.95 5.19 3.22
CA LYS A 207 -13.82 4.03 3.56
C LYS A 207 -13.22 2.70 3.13
N THR A 208 -12.61 2.64 1.95
CA THR A 208 -12.09 1.41 1.33
C THR A 208 -10.57 1.45 1.27
N LYS A 209 -9.93 0.39 1.73
CA LYS A 209 -8.47 0.20 1.63
C LYS A 209 -8.06 -0.15 0.21
N LEU A 210 -6.81 0.12 -0.12
CA LEU A 210 -6.17 -0.18 -1.39
C LEU A 210 -5.20 -1.35 -1.17
N ILE A 211 -5.56 -2.54 -1.66
CA ILE A 211 -4.74 -3.74 -1.52
C ILE A 211 -3.89 -3.87 -2.79
N LEU A 212 -2.63 -3.46 -2.70
CA LEU A 212 -1.72 -3.31 -3.82
C LEU A 212 -0.89 -4.59 -4.02
N GLU A 213 -1.15 -5.31 -5.13
CA GLU A 213 -0.29 -6.41 -5.54
C GLU A 213 0.90 -5.90 -6.36
N ILE A 214 2.11 -6.17 -5.86
CA ILE A 214 3.34 -5.99 -6.65
C ILE A 214 3.57 -7.28 -7.44
N LYS A 215 3.34 -7.25 -8.76
CA LYS A 215 3.52 -8.40 -9.63
C LYS A 215 5.00 -8.74 -9.80
N PRO A 216 5.37 -10.03 -9.73
CA PRO A 216 6.71 -10.45 -10.12
C PRO A 216 7.01 -10.04 -11.59
N SER A 217 8.18 -9.46 -11.83
CA SER A 217 8.54 -9.08 -13.20
C SER A 217 8.99 -10.28 -14.02
N GLU A 218 8.52 -10.37 -15.28
CA GLU A 218 9.02 -11.36 -16.26
C GLU A 218 10.50 -11.14 -16.61
N LEU A 219 11.06 -9.96 -16.31
CA LEU A 219 12.47 -9.63 -16.51
C LEU A 219 13.38 -10.08 -15.34
N GLY A 220 12.80 -10.76 -14.33
CA GLY A 220 13.53 -11.35 -13.21
C GLY A 220 13.56 -10.49 -11.93
N LYS A 221 14.32 -11.01 -10.95
CA LYS A 221 14.33 -10.51 -9.57
C LYS A 221 14.70 -9.03 -9.44
N GLU A 222 15.75 -8.59 -10.14
CA GLU A 222 16.20 -7.19 -10.05
C GLU A 222 15.13 -6.21 -10.50
N SER A 223 14.38 -6.57 -11.56
CA SER A 223 13.26 -5.77 -12.05
C SER A 223 12.08 -5.77 -11.06
N SER A 224 11.78 -6.91 -10.42
CA SER A 224 10.77 -6.97 -9.33
C SER A 224 11.13 -6.05 -8.17
N ILE A 225 12.39 -6.05 -7.74
CA ILE A 225 12.90 -5.16 -6.68
C ILE A 225 12.86 -3.69 -7.12
N ALA A 226 13.20 -3.40 -8.38
CA ALA A 226 13.11 -2.04 -8.93
C ALA A 226 11.66 -1.52 -8.94
N LEU A 227 10.68 -2.36 -9.36
CA LEU A 227 9.25 -2.05 -9.26
C LEU A 227 8.85 -1.78 -7.81
N THR A 228 9.23 -2.66 -6.87
CA THR A 228 8.93 -2.51 -5.45
C THR A 228 9.39 -1.15 -4.91
N ARG A 229 10.62 -0.75 -5.23
CA ARG A 229 11.17 0.55 -4.83
C ARG A 229 10.36 1.72 -5.38
N LYS A 230 9.96 1.64 -6.65
CA LYS A 230 9.13 2.68 -7.29
C LYS A 230 7.74 2.78 -6.65
N VAL A 231 7.11 1.64 -6.39
CA VAL A 231 5.80 1.57 -5.73
C VAL A 231 5.85 2.20 -4.34
N VAL A 232 6.78 1.78 -3.48
CA VAL A 232 6.91 2.33 -2.12
C VAL A 232 7.22 3.83 -2.15
N ALA A 233 8.14 4.26 -3.03
CA ALA A 233 8.47 5.67 -3.17
C ALA A 233 7.25 6.51 -3.62
N LEU A 234 6.39 5.97 -4.48
CA LEU A 234 5.19 6.66 -4.96
C LEU A 234 4.12 6.74 -3.86
N VAL A 235 3.91 5.67 -3.10
CA VAL A 235 3.00 5.67 -1.93
C VAL A 235 3.44 6.73 -0.91
N GLU A 236 4.74 6.85 -0.66
CA GLU A 236 5.28 7.90 0.23
C GLU A 236 5.12 9.30 -0.35
N LYS A 237 5.45 9.49 -1.63
CA LYS A 237 5.31 10.78 -2.33
C LYS A 237 3.89 11.33 -2.28
N LEU A 238 2.90 10.44 -2.39
CA LEU A 238 1.47 10.80 -2.38
C LEU A 238 0.87 10.87 -0.97
N TYR A 239 1.63 10.49 0.07
CA TYR A 239 1.11 10.33 1.44
C TYR A 239 -0.04 9.31 1.53
N ALA A 240 0.06 8.21 0.76
CA ALA A 240 -0.97 7.18 0.66
C ALA A 240 -0.87 6.08 1.73
N GLN A 241 0.03 6.19 2.71
CA GLN A 241 0.35 5.15 3.69
C GLN A 241 -0.86 4.63 4.49
N ALA A 242 -1.83 5.51 4.77
CA ALA A 242 -3.04 5.12 5.50
C ALA A 242 -3.97 4.21 4.68
N TRP A 243 -3.93 4.31 3.34
CA TRP A 243 -4.82 3.56 2.44
C TRP A 243 -4.25 2.23 2.00
N VAL A 244 -2.92 2.14 1.78
CA VAL A 244 -2.28 1.03 1.07
C VAL A 244 -1.83 -0.06 2.03
N ASP A 245 -2.27 -1.29 1.76
CA ASP A 245 -1.69 -2.53 2.26
C ASP A 245 -1.10 -3.29 1.07
N TYR A 246 -0.01 -4.05 1.26
CA TYR A 246 0.77 -4.65 0.16
C TYR A 246 0.64 -6.16 0.15
N ILE A 247 0.58 -6.73 -1.05
CA ILE A 247 0.64 -8.17 -1.28
C ILE A 247 1.57 -8.48 -2.45
N SER A 248 2.19 -9.65 -2.48
CA SER A 248 2.99 -10.13 -3.60
C SER A 248 3.21 -11.64 -3.57
N PHE A 249 3.35 -12.26 -4.75
CA PHE A 249 3.88 -13.61 -4.93
C PHE A 249 5.40 -13.68 -4.81
N ASP A 250 6.09 -12.55 -4.87
CA ASP A 250 7.54 -12.45 -4.76
C ASP A 250 7.92 -12.16 -3.31
N TYR A 251 8.53 -13.16 -2.64
CA TYR A 251 8.94 -13.06 -1.25
C TYR A 251 9.99 -11.97 -1.00
N ASP A 252 10.93 -11.82 -1.95
CA ASP A 252 11.95 -10.78 -1.87
C ASP A 252 11.35 -9.38 -2.06
N ALA A 253 10.35 -9.23 -2.94
CA ALA A 253 9.59 -8.00 -3.06
C ALA A 253 8.87 -7.64 -1.74
N CYS A 254 8.22 -8.61 -1.09
CA CYS A 254 7.62 -8.41 0.24
C CYS A 254 8.65 -7.95 1.27
N LYS A 255 9.81 -8.61 1.35
CA LYS A 255 10.91 -8.24 2.28
C LYS A 255 11.44 -6.83 1.96
N GLU A 256 11.55 -6.46 0.67
CA GLU A 256 11.98 -5.12 0.27
C GLU A 256 10.95 -4.05 0.65
N VAL A 257 9.63 -4.31 0.54
CA VAL A 257 8.60 -3.40 1.06
C VAL A 257 8.80 -3.18 2.56
N MET A 258 8.93 -4.26 3.36
CA MET A 258 9.11 -4.15 4.82
C MET A 258 10.39 -3.41 5.20
N ARG A 259 11.46 -3.59 4.42
CA ARG A 259 12.73 -2.87 4.61
C ARG A 259 12.59 -1.37 4.32
N LEU A 260 11.87 -1.01 3.26
CA LEU A 260 11.68 0.37 2.81
C LEU A 260 10.61 1.11 3.61
N ALA A 261 9.58 0.40 4.04
CA ALA A 261 8.42 0.93 4.74
C ALA A 261 8.09 0.06 5.98
N PRO A 262 8.86 0.21 7.10
CA PRO A 262 8.69 -0.64 8.29
C PRO A 262 7.31 -0.56 8.97
N TYR A 263 6.48 0.38 8.55
CA TYR A 263 5.08 0.56 8.98
C TYR A 263 4.10 -0.23 8.11
N ALA A 264 4.53 -0.70 6.93
CA ALA A 264 3.65 -1.29 5.93
C ALA A 264 3.08 -2.63 6.40
N LYS A 265 1.82 -2.85 6.10
CA LYS A 265 1.18 -4.14 6.23
C LYS A 265 1.45 -4.93 4.95
N VAL A 266 2.15 -6.05 5.08
CA VAL A 266 2.55 -6.88 3.94
C VAL A 266 2.08 -8.30 4.17
N ALA A 267 1.33 -8.87 3.21
CA ALA A 267 0.93 -10.27 3.21
C ALA A 267 1.48 -11.01 1.98
N TYR A 268 1.80 -12.30 2.16
CA TYR A 268 2.41 -13.13 1.13
C TYR A 268 1.37 -14.00 0.43
N LEU A 269 1.49 -14.13 -0.91
CA LEU A 269 0.45 -14.75 -1.75
C LEU A 269 0.70 -16.21 -2.13
N ARG A 270 1.97 -16.65 -2.28
CA ARG A 270 2.30 -17.91 -2.98
C ARG A 270 1.86 -19.19 -2.27
N GLY A 271 1.73 -19.17 -0.94
CA GLY A 271 1.25 -20.34 -0.19
C GLY A 271 2.30 -21.42 0.08
N ASP A 272 3.59 -21.13 -0.15
CA ASP A 272 4.72 -22.03 0.10
C ASP A 272 5.46 -21.76 1.41
N LYS A 273 4.94 -20.85 2.24
CA LYS A 273 5.44 -20.52 3.57
C LYS A 273 4.39 -20.84 4.63
N THR A 274 4.85 -21.49 5.69
CA THR A 274 4.01 -21.76 6.87
C THR A 274 3.70 -20.48 7.65
N PRO A 275 2.62 -20.43 8.46
CA PRO A 275 2.36 -19.32 9.35
C PRO A 275 3.51 -19.03 10.33
N ALA A 276 4.29 -20.07 10.71
CA ALA A 276 5.44 -19.91 11.57
C ALA A 276 6.58 -19.15 10.90
N GLU A 277 6.90 -19.46 9.65
CA GLU A 277 7.91 -18.76 8.86
C GLU A 277 7.51 -17.31 8.64
N LEU A 278 6.25 -17.05 8.25
CA LEU A 278 5.77 -15.68 8.05
C LEU A 278 5.82 -14.84 9.33
N ALA A 279 5.46 -15.42 10.47
CA ALA A 279 5.54 -14.73 11.77
C ALA A 279 6.99 -14.42 12.16
N THR A 280 7.92 -15.36 11.91
CA THR A 280 9.36 -15.17 12.18
C THR A 280 9.92 -14.02 11.32
N ASP A 281 9.46 -13.90 10.09
CA ASP A 281 9.87 -12.84 9.15
C ASP A 281 9.05 -11.55 9.28
N HIS A 282 8.19 -11.44 10.29
CA HIS A 282 7.40 -10.25 10.63
C HIS A 282 6.39 -9.82 9.56
N PHE A 283 5.86 -10.77 8.79
CA PHE A 283 4.74 -10.47 7.90
C PHE A 283 3.50 -10.04 8.70
N PHE A 284 2.69 -9.17 8.10
CA PHE A 284 1.38 -8.79 8.65
C PHE A 284 0.38 -9.96 8.59
N GLY A 285 0.46 -10.76 7.52
CA GLY A 285 -0.45 -11.88 7.33
C GLY A 285 -0.06 -12.80 6.18
N LEU A 286 -0.90 -13.80 5.99
CA LEU A 286 -0.94 -14.63 4.81
C LEU A 286 -2.15 -14.24 3.96
N ASP A 287 -1.97 -14.27 2.65
CA ASP A 287 -3.02 -14.02 1.65
C ASP A 287 -2.98 -15.19 0.66
N TYR A 288 -3.66 -16.29 1.00
CA TYR A 288 -3.45 -17.56 0.31
C TYR A 288 -4.67 -18.02 -0.50
N ASN A 289 -4.39 -18.69 -1.62
CA ASN A 289 -5.42 -19.38 -2.37
C ASN A 289 -6.14 -20.39 -1.47
N PHE A 290 -7.47 -20.47 -1.58
CA PHE A 290 -8.29 -21.35 -0.73
C PHE A 290 -7.84 -22.83 -0.77
N ASN A 291 -7.37 -23.34 -1.91
CA ASN A 291 -6.86 -24.70 -2.04
C ASN A 291 -5.61 -24.96 -1.17
N VAL A 292 -4.81 -23.93 -0.87
CA VAL A 292 -3.65 -24.03 0.04
C VAL A 292 -4.14 -24.28 1.46
N LEU A 293 -5.17 -23.57 1.88
CA LEU A 293 -5.74 -23.69 3.22
C LEU A 293 -6.56 -24.99 3.38
N GLU A 294 -7.20 -25.46 2.32
CA GLU A 294 -7.84 -26.79 2.33
C GLU A 294 -6.83 -27.93 2.52
N LYS A 295 -5.66 -27.83 1.88
CA LYS A 295 -4.57 -28.81 2.05
C LYS A 295 -3.86 -28.70 3.41
N ASN A 296 -3.96 -27.57 4.08
CA ASN A 296 -3.32 -27.27 5.36
C ASN A 296 -4.36 -26.72 6.34
N PRO A 297 -5.33 -27.55 6.78
CA PRO A 297 -6.50 -27.08 7.51
C PRO A 297 -6.19 -26.45 8.90
N ASP A 298 -5.04 -26.73 9.48
CA ASP A 298 -4.55 -26.18 10.74
C ASP A 298 -3.86 -24.80 10.58
N TRP A 299 -3.56 -24.37 9.35
CA TRP A 299 -2.85 -23.09 9.12
C TRP A 299 -3.67 -21.87 9.52
N ILE A 300 -5.00 -21.93 9.47
CA ILE A 300 -5.87 -20.86 9.96
C ILE A 300 -5.66 -20.64 11.46
N GLU A 301 -5.71 -21.72 12.27
CA GLU A 301 -5.51 -21.61 13.71
C GLU A 301 -4.05 -21.28 14.08
N GLN A 302 -3.08 -21.80 13.33
CA GLN A 302 -1.68 -21.44 13.49
C GLN A 302 -1.44 -19.94 13.22
N ALA A 303 -2.02 -19.38 12.16
CA ALA A 303 -1.92 -17.96 11.83
C ALA A 303 -2.53 -17.10 12.94
N LYS A 304 -3.74 -17.42 13.41
CA LYS A 304 -4.40 -16.72 14.51
C LYS A 304 -3.55 -16.75 15.79
N SER A 305 -3.00 -17.90 16.16
CA SER A 305 -2.14 -18.04 17.35
C SER A 305 -0.91 -17.14 17.30
N LYS A 306 -0.44 -16.83 16.09
CA LYS A 306 0.72 -15.95 15.81
C LYS A 306 0.31 -14.51 15.52
N LYS A 307 -0.97 -14.19 15.60
CA LYS A 307 -1.54 -12.87 15.31
C LYS A 307 -1.28 -12.38 13.86
N LEU A 308 -1.16 -13.33 12.93
CA LEU A 308 -1.15 -13.04 11.51
C LEU A 308 -2.57 -12.86 11.02
N THR A 309 -2.82 -11.90 10.13
CA THR A 309 -4.10 -11.81 9.40
C THR A 309 -4.18 -12.89 8.33
N ILE A 310 -5.40 -13.28 8.00
CA ILE A 310 -5.72 -14.34 7.04
C ILE A 310 -6.63 -13.76 5.98
N ASN A 311 -6.12 -13.62 4.75
CA ASN A 311 -6.91 -13.36 3.57
C ASN A 311 -6.98 -14.62 2.70
N VAL A 312 -8.11 -14.85 2.05
CA VAL A 312 -8.32 -16.03 1.19
C VAL A 312 -8.83 -15.59 -0.18
N TRP A 313 -8.20 -16.06 -1.27
CA TRP A 313 -8.52 -15.69 -2.65
C TRP A 313 -8.52 -16.89 -3.60
N THR A 314 -9.11 -16.80 -4.79
CA THR A 314 -10.23 -15.96 -5.14
C THR A 314 -11.48 -16.80 -4.97
N VAL A 315 -12.36 -16.40 -4.06
CA VAL A 315 -13.52 -17.21 -3.66
C VAL A 315 -14.81 -16.54 -4.14
N ASN A 316 -15.55 -17.26 -5.00
CA ASN A 316 -16.74 -16.73 -5.67
C ASN A 316 -18.01 -17.56 -5.40
N ASP A 317 -17.87 -18.79 -4.85
CA ASP A 317 -18.99 -19.66 -4.53
C ASP A 317 -19.57 -19.33 -3.16
N ARG A 318 -20.90 -19.26 -3.07
CA ARG A 318 -21.62 -18.91 -1.84
C ARG A 318 -21.28 -19.83 -0.67
N LEU A 319 -21.24 -21.14 -0.89
CA LEU A 319 -21.00 -22.11 0.21
C LEU A 319 -19.58 -21.99 0.75
N GLN A 320 -18.60 -21.79 -0.16
CA GLN A 320 -17.21 -21.55 0.24
C GLN A 320 -17.06 -20.22 1.00
N LEU A 321 -17.74 -19.15 0.57
CA LEU A 321 -17.76 -17.86 1.26
C LEU A 321 -18.31 -18.02 2.68
N GLU A 322 -19.46 -18.70 2.85
CA GLU A 322 -20.09 -18.94 4.15
C GLU A 322 -19.20 -19.82 5.07
N GLU A 323 -18.49 -20.80 4.51
CA GLU A 323 -17.55 -21.64 5.25
C GLU A 323 -16.36 -20.83 5.79
N LEU A 324 -15.75 -19.99 4.96
CA LEU A 324 -14.64 -19.13 5.36
C LEU A 324 -15.04 -18.11 6.43
N LEU A 325 -16.25 -17.56 6.34
CA LEU A 325 -16.80 -16.69 7.37
C LEU A 325 -16.98 -17.43 8.70
N LYS A 326 -17.44 -18.69 8.70
CA LYS A 326 -17.52 -19.53 9.89
C LYS A 326 -16.15 -19.84 10.47
N LYS A 327 -15.12 -20.03 9.64
CA LYS A 327 -13.72 -20.17 10.06
C LYS A 327 -13.11 -18.86 10.58
N ASN A 328 -13.87 -17.75 10.49
CA ASN A 328 -13.47 -16.42 10.95
C ASN A 328 -12.11 -15.96 10.41
N VAL A 329 -11.92 -16.07 9.08
CA VAL A 329 -10.81 -15.42 8.38
C VAL A 329 -10.98 -13.90 8.44
N ASP A 330 -9.89 -13.14 8.29
CA ASP A 330 -9.94 -11.69 8.41
C ASP A 330 -10.48 -11.04 7.15
N PHE A 331 -10.13 -11.57 5.97
CA PHE A 331 -10.54 -11.03 4.67
C PHE A 331 -10.84 -12.15 3.68
N ILE A 332 -11.71 -11.88 2.72
CA ILE A 332 -11.99 -12.75 1.58
C ILE A 332 -11.94 -11.89 0.31
N THR A 333 -11.03 -12.23 -0.60
CA THR A 333 -10.89 -11.61 -1.90
C THR A 333 -11.75 -12.34 -2.93
N THR A 334 -12.68 -11.61 -3.58
CA THR A 334 -13.72 -12.19 -4.44
C THR A 334 -14.00 -11.33 -5.68
N ASN A 335 -14.40 -11.99 -6.78
CA ASN A 335 -15.00 -11.32 -7.94
C ASN A 335 -16.50 -11.03 -7.75
N GLU A 336 -17.09 -11.51 -6.64
CA GLU A 336 -18.52 -11.36 -6.31
C GLU A 336 -18.71 -10.55 -5.00
N PRO A 337 -18.19 -9.30 -4.94
CA PRO A 337 -18.26 -8.53 -3.71
C PRO A 337 -19.71 -8.25 -3.28
N GLU A 338 -20.65 -8.09 -4.21
CA GLU A 338 -22.08 -7.89 -3.91
C GLU A 338 -22.66 -9.13 -3.22
N LEU A 339 -22.28 -10.34 -3.68
CA LEU A 339 -22.70 -11.60 -3.07
C LEU A 339 -22.15 -11.69 -1.64
N LEU A 340 -20.84 -11.46 -1.45
CA LEU A 340 -20.23 -11.54 -0.13
C LEU A 340 -20.80 -10.47 0.81
N LEU A 341 -21.01 -9.23 0.37
CA LEU A 341 -21.67 -8.17 1.13
C LEU A 341 -23.09 -8.55 1.57
N SER A 342 -23.81 -9.36 0.80
CA SER A 342 -25.14 -9.85 1.17
C SER A 342 -25.12 -10.90 2.30
N ILE A 343 -23.95 -11.50 2.57
CA ILE A 343 -23.77 -12.57 3.58
C ILE A 343 -23.13 -12.03 4.86
N VAL A 344 -22.18 -11.10 4.74
CA VAL A 344 -21.55 -10.43 5.90
C VAL A 344 -22.50 -9.37 6.43
N LYS A 345 -23.26 -9.67 7.46
CA LYS A 345 -24.18 -8.74 8.13
C LYS A 345 -23.79 -8.53 9.59
#